data_06d767596c435e97fd9b5aaccd14447d
#
_entry.id   06d767596c435e97fd9b5aaccd14447d
#
_cell.length_a   1.000
_cell.length_b   1.000
_cell.length_c   1.000
_cell.angle_alpha   90.00
_cell.angle_beta   90.00
_cell.angle_gamma   90.00
#
_symmetry.space_group_name_H-M   'P 1'
#
loop_
_entity.id
_entity.type
_entity.pdbx_description
1 polymer ?
#
loop_
_entity_poly.entity_id
_entity_poly.type
_entity_poly.pdbx_seq_one_letter_code
_entity_poly.pdbx_strand_id
1 'polypeptide(L)'
;MIRRLRSLPLIVVALAASVSVAGPPAGTLRLCADPDNMPFSSANGPERGLYLDVGALVAADLGMATDVVWWRSFYGARAVRNTLLADTCDAYVGLPAEAGYMDRRVTISRPFLDVGYAIMALPSLVVTRLDDLKPHRLAVEFRTPAQSLLASKDGFNVSTFRSAEEAVEALGRREVDAAFVWGPTAGYLNARRFAGAYRVVPVAGEGLQWRVGIGVRKGDDALLRRIEQALGHLETEIRRAAGHYGFPLAAALDLTASPPPAPPTAAVDPVAAGRGIFNQHCSHCHSPNAHSPEPTRDLRRLRLRYGDRMTTVFYETITEGRSAKGMPPWKEILKDDDIARVLKFLESVQSSP
;
A
#
# COMPACT_ATOMS: atom_id res chain seq x y z
N MET A 1 65.84 63.97 17.87
CA MET A 1 65.46 62.57 18.04
C MET A 1 64.18 62.29 17.23
N ILE A 2 64.29 61.81 16.01
CA ILE A 2 63.15 61.59 15.13
C ILE A 2 62.98 60.06 15.00
N ARG A 3 61.91 59.52 15.61
CA ARG A 3 61.52 58.09 15.53
C ARG A 3 60.82 57.84 14.16
N ARG A 4 61.47 57.04 13.32
CA ARG A 4 60.84 56.52 12.07
C ARG A 4 59.86 55.42 12.41
N LEU A 5 58.58 55.62 12.13
CA LEU A 5 57.53 54.51 12.05
C LEU A 5 57.83 53.67 10.82
N ARG A 6 57.98 52.35 11.02
CA ARG A 6 58.00 51.33 9.97
C ARG A 6 56.58 50.92 9.66
N SER A 7 56.11 51.20 8.47
CA SER A 7 54.86 50.69 7.94
C SER A 7 55.01 49.23 7.56
N LEU A 8 54.21 48.31 8.19
CA LEU A 8 54.04 46.92 7.72
C LEU A 8 53.05 46.90 6.55
N PRO A 9 53.32 46.14 5.47
CA PRO A 9 52.33 45.94 4.43
C PRO A 9 51.28 44.92 4.88
N LEU A 10 49.99 45.28 4.73
CA LEU A 10 48.84 44.37 4.87
C LEU A 10 48.77 43.48 3.62
N ILE A 11 49.05 42.18 3.78
CA ILE A 11 48.80 41.18 2.74
C ILE A 11 47.33 40.82 2.80
N VAL A 12 46.56 41.27 1.81
CA VAL A 12 45.16 40.83 1.60
C VAL A 12 45.21 39.52 0.78
N VAL A 13 44.94 38.40 1.48
CA VAL A 13 44.72 37.10 0.84
C VAL A 13 43.29 37.05 0.30
N ALA A 14 43.11 37.25 -1.01
CA ALA A 14 41.85 37.03 -1.68
C ALA A 14 41.57 35.52 -1.77
N LEU A 15 40.62 35.01 -0.95
CA LEU A 15 40.06 33.66 -1.17
C LEU A 15 39.18 33.68 -2.43
N ALA A 16 39.71 33.16 -3.53
CA ALA A 16 38.91 32.88 -4.70
C ALA A 16 38.01 31.65 -4.45
N ALA A 17 36.72 31.87 -4.15
CA ALA A 17 35.72 30.80 -4.14
C ALA A 17 35.53 30.30 -5.57
N SER A 18 36.02 29.09 -5.86
CA SER A 18 35.80 28.40 -7.13
C SER A 18 34.33 27.99 -7.21
N VAL A 19 33.53 28.72 -7.95
CA VAL A 19 32.18 28.30 -8.35
C VAL A 19 32.34 27.21 -9.39
N SER A 20 32.14 25.95 -9.00
CA SER A 20 32.06 24.84 -9.95
C SER A 20 30.78 25.00 -10.77
N VAL A 21 30.91 25.48 -11.99
CA VAL A 21 29.83 25.46 -12.98
C VAL A 21 29.65 23.99 -13.37
N ALA A 22 28.53 23.37 -12.97
CA ALA A 22 28.19 22.05 -13.43
C ALA A 22 28.09 22.07 -14.97
N GLY A 23 28.82 21.18 -15.65
CA GLY A 23 28.70 21.00 -17.10
C GLY A 23 27.31 20.55 -17.51
N PRO A 24 26.96 20.62 -18.82
CA PRO A 24 25.68 20.12 -19.30
C PRO A 24 25.51 18.64 -18.94
N PRO A 25 24.27 18.18 -18.65
CA PRO A 25 24.02 16.80 -18.24
C PRO A 25 24.48 15.80 -19.32
N ALA A 26 25.15 14.73 -18.90
CA ALA A 26 25.79 13.74 -19.76
C ALA A 26 24.83 12.75 -20.45
N GLY A 27 23.50 12.97 -20.35
CA GLY A 27 22.47 12.12 -20.94
C GLY A 27 21.10 12.38 -20.31
N THR A 28 20.12 11.58 -20.70
CA THR A 28 18.75 11.66 -20.20
C THR A 28 18.34 10.34 -19.56
N LEU A 29 17.83 10.36 -18.33
CA LEU A 29 17.20 9.22 -17.67
C LEU A 29 15.69 9.27 -17.96
N ARG A 30 15.20 8.31 -18.74
CA ARG A 30 13.77 8.21 -19.06
C ARG A 30 13.05 7.46 -17.93
N LEU A 31 12.13 8.14 -17.25
CA LEU A 31 11.34 7.61 -16.12
C LEU A 31 10.01 7.09 -16.62
N CYS A 32 9.64 5.87 -16.25
CA CYS A 32 8.27 5.36 -16.44
C CYS A 32 7.38 5.88 -15.31
N ALA A 33 6.24 6.50 -15.66
CA ALA A 33 5.33 7.04 -14.64
C ALA A 33 3.86 7.00 -15.10
N ASP A 34 2.95 7.05 -14.13
CA ASP A 34 1.52 7.19 -14.37
C ASP A 34 1.16 8.68 -14.50
N PRO A 35 0.38 9.07 -15.51
CA PRO A 35 0.00 10.48 -15.69
C PRO A 35 -0.99 11.00 -14.63
N ASP A 36 -1.65 10.09 -13.87
CA ASP A 36 -2.73 10.44 -12.95
C ASP A 36 -2.75 9.51 -11.74
N ASN A 37 -1.73 9.60 -10.88
CA ASN A 37 -1.51 8.74 -9.72
C ASN A 37 -0.89 9.52 -8.54
N MET A 38 -1.53 10.65 -8.15
CA MET A 38 -1.07 11.40 -6.98
C MET A 38 -1.27 10.58 -5.68
N PRO A 39 -0.34 10.66 -4.75
CA PRO A 39 0.83 11.54 -4.65
C PRO A 39 2.12 10.99 -5.28
N PHE A 40 2.07 9.97 -6.13
CA PHE A 40 3.25 9.30 -6.69
C PHE A 40 3.74 9.95 -7.97
N SER A 41 2.82 10.24 -8.90
CA SER A 41 3.15 10.89 -10.18
C SER A 41 1.93 11.56 -10.81
N SER A 42 2.16 12.69 -11.51
CA SER A 42 1.13 13.39 -12.28
C SER A 42 1.74 14.08 -13.49
N ALA A 43 1.05 14.00 -14.63
CA ALA A 43 1.38 14.75 -15.84
C ALA A 43 0.82 16.17 -15.78
N ASN A 44 -0.14 16.44 -14.91
CA ASN A 44 -0.88 17.68 -14.83
C ASN A 44 -0.80 18.29 -13.42
N GLY A 45 -0.89 19.61 -13.36
CA GLY A 45 -0.88 20.34 -12.10
C GLY A 45 0.52 20.80 -11.65
N PRO A 46 0.60 21.50 -10.52
CA PRO A 46 1.84 22.10 -10.02
C PRO A 46 2.77 21.09 -9.35
N GLU A 47 2.26 19.96 -8.90
CA GLU A 47 3.03 18.92 -8.22
C GLU A 47 3.22 17.72 -9.15
N ARG A 48 4.48 17.26 -9.26
CA ARG A 48 4.82 16.15 -10.13
C ARG A 48 4.58 14.79 -9.48
N GLY A 49 4.61 14.73 -8.16
CA GLY A 49 4.50 13.52 -7.35
C GLY A 49 5.85 12.93 -6.91
N LEU A 50 5.82 12.23 -5.79
CA LEU A 50 7.02 11.77 -5.09
C LEU A 50 7.95 10.93 -5.98
N TYR A 51 7.41 10.01 -6.79
CA TYR A 51 8.27 9.12 -7.59
C TYR A 51 9.01 9.87 -8.69
N LEU A 52 8.40 10.90 -9.26
CA LEU A 52 9.10 11.77 -10.22
C LEU A 52 10.15 12.65 -9.54
N ASP A 53 9.88 13.12 -8.33
CA ASP A 53 10.86 13.90 -7.58
C ASP A 53 12.06 13.03 -7.15
N VAL A 54 11.81 11.78 -6.69
CA VAL A 54 12.89 10.82 -6.41
C VAL A 54 13.68 10.49 -7.68
N GLY A 55 13.01 10.25 -8.80
CA GLY A 55 13.67 10.03 -10.09
C GLY A 55 14.52 11.21 -10.52
N ALA A 56 14.06 12.44 -10.31
CA ALA A 56 14.80 13.66 -10.60
C ALA A 56 16.03 13.85 -9.68
N LEU A 57 15.90 13.56 -8.38
CA LEU A 57 17.02 13.57 -7.44
C LEU A 57 18.10 12.58 -7.86
N VAL A 58 17.72 11.35 -8.19
CA VAL A 58 18.63 10.32 -8.68
C VAL A 58 19.28 10.75 -9.99
N ALA A 59 18.53 11.25 -10.97
CA ALA A 59 19.08 11.71 -12.24
C ALA A 59 20.10 12.84 -12.05
N ALA A 60 19.80 13.79 -11.16
CA ALA A 60 20.73 14.89 -10.84
C ALA A 60 22.04 14.39 -10.23
N ASP A 61 21.99 13.41 -9.29
CA ASP A 61 23.18 12.77 -8.71
C ASP A 61 24.01 12.03 -9.79
N LEU A 62 23.31 11.44 -10.78
CA LEU A 62 23.93 10.79 -11.91
C LEU A 62 24.51 11.77 -12.95
N GLY A 63 24.27 13.08 -12.83
CA GLY A 63 24.61 14.09 -13.84
C GLY A 63 23.76 13.97 -15.11
N MET A 64 22.52 13.52 -15.03
CA MET A 64 21.58 13.30 -16.15
C MET A 64 20.39 14.25 -16.06
N ALA A 65 19.80 14.58 -17.22
CA ALA A 65 18.48 15.16 -17.30
C ALA A 65 17.41 14.08 -17.12
N THR A 66 16.14 14.47 -16.88
CA THR A 66 15.01 13.54 -16.84
C THR A 66 14.07 13.76 -18.00
N ASP A 67 13.52 12.68 -18.53
CA ASP A 67 12.34 12.65 -19.39
C ASP A 67 11.32 11.67 -18.81
N VAL A 68 10.03 11.81 -19.13
CA VAL A 68 8.97 11.00 -18.53
C VAL A 68 8.15 10.31 -19.60
N VAL A 69 8.09 8.99 -19.50
CA VAL A 69 7.25 8.15 -20.37
C VAL A 69 6.00 7.75 -19.60
N TRP A 70 4.85 8.26 -20.05
CA TRP A 70 3.59 8.12 -19.37
C TRP A 70 2.84 6.85 -19.74
N TRP A 71 2.46 6.07 -18.72
CA TRP A 71 1.62 4.89 -18.86
C TRP A 71 0.84 4.64 -17.56
N ARG A 72 -0.44 4.29 -17.67
CA ARG A 72 -1.27 4.04 -16.48
C ARG A 72 -0.78 2.81 -15.71
N SER A 73 -0.38 3.02 -14.45
CA SER A 73 0.16 1.99 -13.56
C SER A 73 -0.91 1.01 -13.04
N PHE A 74 -2.19 1.38 -13.11
CA PHE A 74 -3.33 0.55 -12.73
C PHE A 74 -3.26 -0.89 -13.30
N TYR A 75 -2.62 -1.06 -14.45
CA TYR A 75 -2.44 -2.37 -15.07
C TYR A 75 -1.30 -3.20 -14.46
N GLY A 76 -0.66 -2.77 -13.39
CA GLY A 76 0.39 -3.50 -12.67
C GLY A 76 1.53 -3.98 -13.56
N ALA A 77 1.82 -5.29 -13.55
CA ALA A 77 2.90 -5.88 -14.35
C ALA A 77 2.76 -5.63 -15.88
N ARG A 78 1.56 -5.33 -16.40
CA ARG A 78 1.38 -4.96 -17.79
C ARG A 78 1.95 -3.57 -18.09
N ALA A 79 1.86 -2.63 -17.15
CA ALA A 79 2.49 -1.32 -17.29
C ALA A 79 4.01 -1.48 -17.42
N VAL A 80 4.64 -2.27 -16.56
CA VAL A 80 6.09 -2.56 -16.63
C VAL A 80 6.48 -3.22 -17.96
N ARG A 81 5.67 -4.17 -18.46
CA ARG A 81 5.93 -4.83 -19.75
C ARG A 81 5.87 -3.88 -20.94
N ASN A 82 4.94 -2.94 -20.92
CA ASN A 82 4.71 -2.02 -22.04
C ASN A 82 5.54 -0.74 -21.96
N THR A 83 6.31 -0.54 -20.90
CA THR A 83 7.18 0.60 -20.70
C THR A 83 8.63 0.16 -20.50
N LEU A 84 9.04 -0.19 -19.29
CA LEU A 84 10.41 -0.56 -18.96
C LEU A 84 10.92 -1.72 -19.84
N LEU A 85 10.13 -2.78 -19.97
CA LEU A 85 10.54 -3.97 -20.74
C LEU A 85 10.35 -3.83 -22.26
N ALA A 86 9.66 -2.78 -22.71
CA ALA A 86 9.56 -2.38 -24.12
C ALA A 86 10.63 -1.33 -24.50
N ASP A 87 11.58 -1.05 -23.60
CA ASP A 87 12.68 -0.10 -23.79
C ASP A 87 12.22 1.34 -24.10
N THR A 88 11.01 1.71 -23.65
CA THR A 88 10.52 3.09 -23.82
C THR A 88 11.04 4.01 -22.71
N CYS A 89 11.34 3.47 -21.53
CA CYS A 89 11.95 4.16 -20.38
C CYS A 89 13.08 3.32 -19.77
N ASP A 90 13.91 3.92 -18.92
CA ASP A 90 15.11 3.30 -18.36
C ASP A 90 14.92 2.87 -16.90
N ALA A 91 14.09 3.60 -16.17
CA ALA A 91 13.86 3.35 -14.75
C ALA A 91 12.38 3.49 -14.39
N TYR A 92 11.89 2.60 -13.52
CA TYR A 92 10.54 2.63 -12.96
C TYR A 92 10.64 2.83 -11.45
N VAL A 93 10.31 4.03 -10.96
CA VAL A 93 10.36 4.37 -9.53
C VAL A 93 9.12 3.84 -8.82
N GLY A 94 9.31 3.19 -7.66
CA GLY A 94 8.22 2.73 -6.81
C GLY A 94 7.76 1.29 -7.08
N LEU A 95 8.60 0.44 -7.68
CA LEU A 95 8.30 -0.98 -7.78
C LEU A 95 8.51 -1.69 -6.43
N PRO A 96 7.71 -2.74 -6.12
CA PRO A 96 7.90 -3.54 -4.91
C PRO A 96 9.30 -4.16 -4.86
N ALA A 97 10.08 -3.85 -3.83
CA ALA A 97 11.42 -4.40 -3.60
C ALA A 97 11.34 -5.72 -2.83
N GLU A 98 10.52 -6.64 -3.33
CA GLU A 98 10.28 -7.96 -2.74
C GLU A 98 10.82 -9.07 -3.65
N ALA A 99 11.30 -10.15 -3.04
CA ALA A 99 11.74 -11.32 -3.79
C ALA A 99 10.57 -11.90 -4.62
N GLY A 100 10.85 -12.26 -5.86
CA GLY A 100 9.84 -12.82 -6.77
C GLY A 100 9.13 -11.80 -7.66
N TYR A 101 9.22 -10.50 -7.39
CA TYR A 101 8.59 -9.48 -8.24
C TYR A 101 9.33 -9.33 -9.58
N MET A 102 8.82 -10.01 -10.63
CA MET A 102 9.36 -9.96 -12.00
C MET A 102 10.86 -10.30 -12.14
N ASP A 103 11.47 -11.04 -11.21
CA ASP A 103 12.91 -11.34 -11.07
C ASP A 103 13.62 -11.82 -12.34
N ARG A 104 12.87 -12.41 -13.26
CA ARG A 104 13.45 -12.89 -14.54
C ARG A 104 13.73 -11.77 -15.53
N ARG A 105 13.13 -10.59 -15.35
CA ARG A 105 13.13 -9.52 -16.35
C ARG A 105 13.47 -8.13 -15.80
N VAL A 106 13.28 -7.92 -14.51
CA VAL A 106 13.52 -6.65 -13.81
C VAL A 106 14.47 -6.90 -12.66
N THR A 107 15.39 -5.98 -12.44
CA THR A 107 16.18 -5.90 -11.20
C THR A 107 15.78 -4.64 -10.48
N ILE A 108 15.52 -4.75 -9.17
CA ILE A 108 15.06 -3.63 -8.34
C ILE A 108 16.17 -3.25 -7.39
N SER A 109 16.40 -1.95 -7.23
CA SER A 109 17.37 -1.40 -6.29
C SER A 109 17.03 -1.76 -4.84
N ARG A 110 17.95 -1.52 -3.93
CA ARG A 110 17.59 -1.45 -2.50
C ARG A 110 16.39 -0.53 -2.32
N PRO A 111 15.51 -0.82 -1.33
CA PRO A 111 14.36 0.02 -1.07
C PRO A 111 14.81 1.41 -0.57
N PHE A 112 14.08 2.43 -1.01
CA PHE A 112 14.30 3.82 -0.59
C PHE A 112 13.18 4.32 0.33
N LEU A 113 12.03 3.63 0.40
CA LEU A 113 10.89 4.01 1.21
C LEU A 113 10.02 2.80 1.53
N ASP A 114 9.40 2.82 2.72
CA ASP A 114 8.30 1.93 3.08
C ASP A 114 6.97 2.64 2.79
N VAL A 115 6.06 1.93 2.15
CA VAL A 115 4.70 2.39 1.85
C VAL A 115 3.70 1.34 2.31
N GLY A 116 2.50 1.75 2.69
CA GLY A 116 1.52 0.80 3.18
C GLY A 116 0.22 1.45 3.60
N TYR A 117 -0.65 0.64 4.18
CA TYR A 117 -1.89 1.09 4.77
C TYR A 117 -1.64 1.92 6.03
N ALA A 118 -2.57 2.82 6.31
CA ALA A 118 -2.54 3.65 7.51
C ALA A 118 -3.96 3.87 8.05
N ILE A 119 -4.05 4.15 9.34
CA ILE A 119 -5.27 4.62 9.98
C ILE A 119 -5.21 6.14 10.04
N MET A 120 -6.17 6.79 9.39
CA MET A 120 -6.38 8.23 9.46
C MET A 120 -7.57 8.51 10.38
N ALA A 121 -7.35 9.30 11.44
CA ALA A 121 -8.38 9.62 12.43
C ALA A 121 -8.10 10.97 13.09
N LEU A 122 -9.08 11.52 13.81
CA LEU A 122 -8.87 12.71 14.64
C LEU A 122 -7.76 12.45 15.69
N PRO A 123 -6.98 13.46 16.08
CA PRO A 123 -5.93 13.30 17.09
C PRO A 123 -6.40 12.76 18.43
N SER A 124 -7.68 12.98 18.78
CA SER A 124 -8.32 12.48 19.99
C SER A 124 -8.53 10.95 19.99
N LEU A 125 -8.59 10.32 18.81
CA LEU A 125 -8.66 8.87 18.66
C LEU A 125 -7.25 8.29 18.67
N VAL A 126 -6.82 7.77 19.81
CA VAL A 126 -5.54 7.09 19.96
C VAL A 126 -5.73 5.62 19.63
N VAL A 127 -5.05 5.15 18.58
CA VAL A 127 -5.04 3.75 18.16
C VAL A 127 -3.69 3.14 18.51
N THR A 128 -3.69 2.11 19.34
CA THR A 128 -2.50 1.34 19.75
C THR A 128 -2.60 -0.12 19.33
N ARG A 129 -3.81 -0.59 19.07
CA ARG A 129 -4.14 -1.96 18.66
C ARG A 129 -5.40 -1.94 17.80
N LEU A 130 -5.63 -2.98 17.04
CA LEU A 130 -6.76 -3.05 16.11
C LEU A 130 -8.12 -2.95 16.85
N ASP A 131 -8.22 -3.54 18.04
CA ASP A 131 -9.46 -3.55 18.82
C ASP A 131 -9.91 -2.17 19.30
N ASP A 132 -9.01 -1.20 19.38
CA ASP A 132 -9.34 0.20 19.71
C ASP A 132 -10.29 0.83 18.68
N LEU A 133 -10.35 0.25 17.48
CA LEU A 133 -11.23 0.69 16.40
C LEU A 133 -12.67 0.15 16.51
N LYS A 134 -12.93 -0.87 17.33
CA LYS A 134 -14.26 -1.51 17.43
C LYS A 134 -15.41 -0.58 17.81
N PRO A 135 -15.24 0.39 18.77
CA PRO A 135 -16.29 1.34 19.12
C PRO A 135 -16.61 2.36 18.03
N HIS A 136 -15.81 2.41 16.95
CA HIS A 136 -15.82 3.49 15.98
C HIS A 136 -16.38 3.04 14.63
N ARG A 137 -16.96 4.01 13.90
CA ARG A 137 -17.37 3.83 12.50
C ARG A 137 -16.13 3.93 11.62
N LEU A 138 -15.86 2.92 10.81
CA LEU A 138 -14.65 2.80 10.01
C LEU A 138 -14.96 2.87 8.53
N ALA A 139 -14.10 3.57 7.79
CA ALA A 139 -14.08 3.53 6.33
C ALA A 139 -12.92 2.65 5.85
N VAL A 140 -13.19 1.84 4.83
CA VAL A 140 -12.16 1.07 4.09
C VAL A 140 -12.42 1.17 2.60
N GLU A 141 -11.38 0.97 1.82
CA GLU A 141 -11.50 0.81 0.37
C GLU A 141 -11.86 -0.65 0.02
N PHE A 142 -12.73 -0.83 -0.97
CA PHE A 142 -13.19 -2.13 -1.45
C PHE A 142 -12.03 -2.94 -2.04
N ARG A 143 -12.01 -4.26 -1.75
CA ARG A 143 -11.04 -5.23 -2.27
C ARG A 143 -9.60 -4.97 -1.83
N THR A 144 -9.41 -4.43 -0.63
CA THR A 144 -8.10 -4.16 -0.06
C THR A 144 -7.74 -5.09 1.10
N PRO A 145 -6.45 -5.28 1.41
CA PRO A 145 -6.00 -5.97 2.62
C PRO A 145 -6.59 -5.41 3.90
N ALA A 146 -6.76 -4.10 4.02
CA ALA A 146 -7.40 -3.47 5.18
C ALA A 146 -8.86 -3.93 5.35
N GLN A 147 -9.63 -3.97 4.25
CA GLN A 147 -10.99 -4.51 4.27
C GLN A 147 -10.99 -5.99 4.69
N SER A 148 -10.11 -6.80 4.11
CA SER A 148 -10.03 -8.24 4.40
C SER A 148 -9.66 -8.49 5.86
N LEU A 149 -8.71 -7.72 6.42
CA LEU A 149 -8.32 -7.81 7.82
C LEU A 149 -9.49 -7.52 8.76
N LEU A 150 -10.23 -6.42 8.54
CA LEU A 150 -11.38 -6.07 9.39
C LEU A 150 -12.53 -7.07 9.20
N ALA A 151 -12.77 -7.55 8.00
CA ALA A 151 -13.81 -8.54 7.71
C ALA A 151 -13.51 -9.93 8.31
N SER A 152 -12.24 -10.25 8.56
CA SER A 152 -11.84 -11.51 9.21
C SER A 152 -12.08 -11.55 10.73
N LYS A 153 -12.45 -10.41 11.32
CA LYS A 153 -12.61 -10.24 12.78
C LYS A 153 -14.01 -9.71 13.11
N ASP A 154 -14.45 -9.96 14.35
CA ASP A 154 -15.75 -9.53 14.84
C ASP A 154 -15.69 -8.15 15.50
N GLY A 155 -16.86 -7.49 15.50
CA GLY A 155 -17.11 -6.30 16.32
C GLY A 155 -16.73 -4.97 15.65
N PHE A 156 -16.34 -4.96 14.39
CA PHE A 156 -16.05 -3.73 13.64
C PHE A 156 -17.28 -3.22 12.89
N ASN A 157 -17.51 -1.91 12.99
CA ASN A 157 -18.54 -1.20 12.21
C ASN A 157 -17.89 -0.58 10.96
N VAL A 158 -17.94 -1.27 9.83
CA VAL A 158 -17.17 -0.95 8.61
C VAL A 158 -18.10 -0.51 7.49
N SER A 159 -17.84 0.67 6.93
CA SER A 159 -18.38 1.16 5.68
C SER A 159 -17.32 1.02 4.58
N THR A 160 -17.72 0.46 3.44
CA THR A 160 -16.81 0.20 2.32
C THR A 160 -17.04 1.23 1.21
N PHE A 161 -15.96 1.83 0.73
CA PHE A 161 -15.93 2.84 -0.33
C PHE A 161 -15.22 2.32 -1.57
N ARG A 162 -15.39 2.97 -2.72
CA ARG A 162 -14.79 2.53 -3.99
C ARG A 162 -13.32 2.89 -4.11
N SER A 163 -12.90 3.95 -3.40
CA SER A 163 -11.51 4.40 -3.39
C SER A 163 -11.09 4.89 -2.00
N ALA A 164 -9.77 5.01 -1.79
CA ALA A 164 -9.20 5.59 -0.59
C ALA A 164 -9.62 7.07 -0.40
N GLU A 165 -9.75 7.81 -1.51
CA GLU A 165 -10.19 9.22 -1.51
C GLU A 165 -11.61 9.34 -0.98
N GLU A 166 -12.55 8.53 -1.50
CA GLU A 166 -13.95 8.53 -1.01
C GLU A 166 -14.03 8.20 0.49
N ALA A 167 -13.23 7.24 0.96
CA ALA A 167 -13.16 6.87 2.37
C ALA A 167 -12.62 8.01 3.25
N VAL A 168 -11.58 8.69 2.81
CA VAL A 168 -10.98 9.85 3.51
C VAL A 168 -11.94 11.05 3.49
N GLU A 169 -12.66 11.27 2.42
CA GLU A 169 -13.67 12.33 2.34
C GLU A 169 -14.86 12.07 3.28
N ALA A 170 -15.29 10.81 3.42
CA ALA A 170 -16.32 10.43 4.39
C ALA A 170 -15.87 10.72 5.84
N LEU A 171 -14.58 10.52 6.16
CA LEU A 171 -14.00 10.96 7.44
C LEU A 171 -14.07 12.49 7.58
N GLY A 172 -13.72 13.23 6.54
CA GLY A 172 -13.82 14.70 6.50
C GLY A 172 -15.25 15.21 6.75
N ARG A 173 -16.27 14.52 6.24
CA ARG A 173 -17.69 14.80 6.48
C ARG A 173 -18.23 14.25 7.82
N ARG A 174 -17.38 13.59 8.61
CA ARG A 174 -17.74 12.94 9.90
C ARG A 174 -18.80 11.83 9.76
N GLU A 175 -18.90 11.22 8.61
CA GLU A 175 -19.74 10.04 8.38
C GLU A 175 -19.13 8.79 9.03
N VAL A 176 -17.81 8.80 9.20
CA VAL A 176 -17.01 7.78 9.91
C VAL A 176 -16.06 8.45 10.88
N ASP A 177 -15.48 7.68 11.81
CA ASP A 177 -14.59 8.18 12.86
C ASP A 177 -13.12 7.92 12.56
N ALA A 178 -12.84 6.92 11.71
CA ALA A 178 -11.52 6.63 11.19
C ALA A 178 -11.60 6.02 9.78
N ALA A 179 -10.54 6.20 8.99
CA ALA A 179 -10.34 5.56 7.70
C ALA A 179 -9.10 4.68 7.72
N PHE A 180 -9.25 3.40 7.39
CA PHE A 180 -8.13 2.46 7.26
C PHE A 180 -7.90 2.19 5.77
N VAL A 181 -7.01 2.96 5.19
CA VAL A 181 -6.82 3.08 3.74
C VAL A 181 -5.34 3.16 3.36
N TRP A 182 -5.05 3.28 2.08
CA TRP A 182 -3.69 3.48 1.58
C TRP A 182 -3.06 4.75 2.17
N GLY A 183 -1.97 4.57 2.93
CA GLY A 183 -1.36 5.62 3.74
C GLY A 183 -0.85 6.83 2.95
N PRO A 184 -0.15 6.65 1.81
CA PRO A 184 0.25 7.77 0.96
C PRO A 184 -0.92 8.66 0.52
N THR A 185 -2.03 8.07 0.07
CA THR A 185 -3.23 8.82 -0.31
C THR A 185 -3.85 9.53 0.89
N ALA A 186 -3.99 8.83 2.03
CA ALA A 186 -4.50 9.43 3.27
C ALA A 186 -3.66 10.63 3.72
N GLY A 187 -2.35 10.48 3.74
CA GLY A 187 -1.45 11.55 4.16
C GLY A 187 -1.45 12.74 3.21
N TYR A 188 -1.45 12.49 1.91
CA TYR A 188 -1.53 13.55 0.90
C TYR A 188 -2.82 14.35 1.02
N LEU A 189 -3.96 13.70 1.11
CA LEU A 189 -5.26 14.36 1.28
C LEU A 189 -5.34 15.10 2.60
N ASN A 190 -4.81 14.51 3.68
CA ASN A 190 -4.73 15.19 4.98
C ASN A 190 -3.94 16.50 4.87
N ALA A 191 -2.79 16.49 4.21
CA ALA A 191 -1.97 17.68 4.03
C ALA A 191 -2.63 18.73 3.12
N ARG A 192 -3.26 18.33 2.01
CA ARG A 192 -3.78 19.23 0.97
C ARG A 192 -5.22 19.70 1.19
N ARG A 193 -6.09 18.86 1.75
CA ARG A 193 -7.52 19.17 1.91
C ARG A 193 -7.91 19.46 3.35
N PHE A 194 -7.18 18.91 4.32
CA PHE A 194 -7.54 19.02 5.74
C PHE A 194 -6.49 19.74 6.59
N ALA A 195 -5.51 20.40 5.94
CA ALA A 195 -4.45 21.17 6.62
C ALA A 195 -3.74 20.40 7.76
N GLY A 196 -3.62 19.08 7.65
CA GLY A 196 -3.00 18.23 8.66
C GLY A 196 -3.86 17.98 9.91
N ALA A 197 -5.18 18.22 9.84
CA ALA A 197 -6.07 18.11 11.01
C ALA A 197 -6.19 16.68 11.58
N TYR A 198 -5.81 15.66 10.83
CA TYR A 198 -5.90 14.27 11.24
C TYR A 198 -4.52 13.67 11.52
N ARG A 199 -4.48 12.67 12.39
CA ARG A 199 -3.32 11.79 12.52
C ARG A 199 -3.41 10.71 11.43
N VAL A 200 -2.27 10.42 10.80
CA VAL A 200 -2.13 9.31 9.85
C VAL A 200 -1.06 8.38 10.41
N VAL A 201 -1.49 7.24 10.93
CA VAL A 201 -0.63 6.27 11.61
C VAL A 201 -0.41 5.10 10.66
N PRO A 202 0.80 4.89 10.12
CA PRO A 202 1.09 3.72 9.30
C PRO A 202 0.94 2.45 10.11
N VAL A 203 0.52 1.37 9.45
CA VAL A 203 0.34 0.07 10.10
C VAL A 203 1.21 -0.98 9.43
N ALA A 204 1.73 -1.91 10.24
CA ALA A 204 2.46 -3.08 9.79
C ALA A 204 1.60 -4.34 9.92
N GLY A 205 1.93 -5.34 9.12
CA GLY A 205 1.28 -6.64 9.09
C GLY A 205 1.38 -7.26 7.70
N GLU A 206 1.05 -8.53 7.59
CA GLU A 206 1.09 -9.25 6.32
C GLU A 206 0.14 -8.59 5.30
N GLY A 207 0.68 -8.23 4.13
CA GLY A 207 -0.06 -7.57 3.08
C GLY A 207 -0.49 -6.12 3.36
N LEU A 208 0.02 -5.49 4.43
CA LEU A 208 -0.31 -4.10 4.79
C LEU A 208 0.82 -3.11 4.49
N GLN A 209 2.04 -3.59 4.27
CA GLN A 209 3.21 -2.75 4.07
C GLN A 209 4.12 -3.34 3.00
N TRP A 210 4.72 -2.49 2.19
CA TRP A 210 5.68 -2.85 1.15
C TRP A 210 6.88 -1.93 1.18
N ARG A 211 8.03 -2.47 0.81
CA ARG A 211 9.23 -1.68 0.50
C ARG A 211 9.25 -1.38 -0.99
N VAL A 212 9.57 -0.16 -1.36
CA VAL A 212 9.64 0.25 -2.76
C VAL A 212 11.04 0.67 -3.16
N GLY A 213 11.44 0.24 -4.36
CA GLY A 213 12.73 0.53 -4.98
C GLY A 213 12.57 1.07 -6.40
N ILE A 214 13.68 1.23 -7.09
CA ILE A 214 13.74 1.66 -8.48
C ILE A 214 14.07 0.44 -9.34
N GLY A 215 13.18 0.09 -10.25
CA GLY A 215 13.38 -1.04 -11.17
C GLY A 215 14.06 -0.61 -12.46
N VAL A 216 15.00 -1.43 -12.90
CA VAL A 216 15.65 -1.35 -14.22
C VAL A 216 15.48 -2.69 -14.94
N ARG A 217 15.71 -2.73 -16.27
CA ARG A 217 15.74 -4.00 -17.01
C ARG A 217 16.85 -4.89 -16.47
N LYS A 218 16.59 -6.19 -16.42
CA LYS A 218 17.64 -7.16 -16.09
C LYS A 218 18.77 -7.11 -17.11
N GLY A 219 20.01 -6.95 -16.61
CA GLY A 219 21.19 -6.74 -17.45
C GLY A 219 21.66 -5.28 -17.49
N ASP A 220 20.84 -4.31 -17.09
CA ASP A 220 21.24 -2.89 -16.96
C ASP A 220 22.02 -2.63 -15.64
N ASP A 221 22.97 -3.54 -15.33
CA ASP A 221 23.70 -3.53 -14.05
C ASP A 221 24.50 -2.25 -13.81
N ALA A 222 24.97 -1.60 -14.89
CA ALA A 222 25.71 -0.34 -14.79
C ALA A 222 24.80 0.80 -14.29
N LEU A 223 23.58 0.89 -14.80
CA LEU A 223 22.60 1.87 -14.35
C LEU A 223 22.15 1.55 -12.93
N LEU A 224 21.88 0.28 -12.62
CA LEU A 224 21.50 -0.16 -11.28
C LEU A 224 22.54 0.25 -10.23
N ARG A 225 23.82 -0.03 -10.45
CA ARG A 225 24.89 0.35 -9.51
C ARG A 225 24.96 1.86 -9.26
N ARG A 226 24.78 2.67 -10.30
CA ARG A 226 24.74 4.13 -10.17
C ARG A 226 23.52 4.58 -9.35
N ILE A 227 22.34 4.02 -9.60
CA ILE A 227 21.12 4.27 -8.80
C ILE A 227 21.36 3.87 -7.35
N GLU A 228 21.96 2.72 -7.07
CA GLU A 228 22.26 2.25 -5.71
C GLU A 228 23.20 3.21 -4.96
N GLN A 229 24.21 3.76 -5.65
CA GLN A 229 25.09 4.77 -5.07
C GLN A 229 24.33 6.05 -4.75
N ALA A 230 23.53 6.56 -5.70
CA ALA A 230 22.71 7.75 -5.51
C ALA A 230 21.76 7.61 -4.31
N LEU A 231 21.02 6.49 -4.23
CA LEU A 231 20.14 6.20 -3.09
C LEU A 231 20.89 6.18 -1.76
N GLY A 232 22.23 5.93 -1.76
CA GLY A 232 23.09 5.96 -0.58
C GLY A 232 23.22 7.31 0.07
N HIS A 233 23.21 8.35 -0.72
CA HIS A 233 23.40 9.73 -0.21
C HIS A 233 22.07 10.52 -0.16
N LEU A 234 21.03 10.09 -0.86
CA LEU A 234 19.77 10.83 -1.04
C LEU A 234 18.69 10.50 0.00
N GLU A 235 18.98 9.69 1.01
CA GLU A 235 17.96 9.27 1.99
C GLU A 235 17.23 10.46 2.65
N THR A 236 17.99 11.48 3.05
CA THR A 236 17.42 12.68 3.71
C THR A 236 16.53 13.47 2.76
N GLU A 237 16.97 13.66 1.52
CA GLU A 237 16.25 14.40 0.48
C GLU A 237 14.97 13.65 0.09
N ILE A 238 15.04 12.33 -0.06
CA ILE A 238 13.89 11.47 -0.35
C ILE A 238 12.87 11.53 0.79
N ARG A 239 13.31 11.43 2.04
CA ARG A 239 12.41 11.56 3.21
C ARG A 239 11.78 12.94 3.30
N ARG A 240 12.51 14.00 2.97
CA ARG A 240 11.97 15.37 2.91
C ARG A 240 10.91 15.49 1.81
N ALA A 241 11.18 14.96 0.62
CA ALA A 241 10.22 14.92 -0.48
C ALA A 241 8.97 14.12 -0.09
N ALA A 242 9.11 12.94 0.52
CA ALA A 242 7.98 12.15 1.01
C ALA A 242 7.15 12.90 2.05
N GLY A 243 7.81 13.61 2.99
CA GLY A 243 7.13 14.48 3.97
C GLY A 243 6.35 15.64 3.31
N HIS A 244 6.91 16.23 2.25
CA HIS A 244 6.21 17.27 1.47
C HIS A 244 4.87 16.76 0.90
N TYR A 245 4.83 15.53 0.42
CA TYR A 245 3.60 14.88 -0.07
C TYR A 245 2.74 14.28 1.06
N GLY A 246 3.11 14.47 2.32
CA GLY A 246 2.33 13.99 3.46
C GLY A 246 2.44 12.48 3.70
N PHE A 247 3.45 11.80 3.16
CA PHE A 247 3.63 10.36 3.43
C PHE A 247 3.79 10.12 4.94
N PRO A 248 3.13 9.11 5.50
CA PRO A 248 3.24 8.78 6.91
C PRO A 248 4.58 8.08 7.18
N LEU A 249 5.59 8.86 7.63
CA LEU A 249 6.97 8.40 7.84
C LEU A 249 7.27 7.94 9.27
N ALA A 250 6.27 7.94 10.16
CA ALA A 250 6.41 7.40 11.51
C ALA A 250 6.62 5.89 11.50
N ALA A 251 7.12 5.33 12.60
CA ALA A 251 7.16 3.88 12.78
C ALA A 251 5.75 3.30 12.66
N ALA A 252 5.63 2.22 11.89
CA ALA A 252 4.35 1.57 11.68
C ALA A 252 3.88 0.85 12.96
N LEU A 253 2.60 0.96 13.25
CA LEU A 253 1.94 0.26 14.35
C LEU A 253 1.60 -1.16 13.90
N ASP A 254 2.10 -2.15 14.59
CA ASP A 254 1.73 -3.55 14.33
C ASP A 254 0.34 -3.84 14.93
N LEU A 255 -0.66 -3.76 14.08
CA LEU A 255 -2.05 -4.08 14.43
C LEU A 255 -2.36 -5.58 14.37
N THR A 256 -1.46 -6.38 13.80
CA THR A 256 -1.61 -7.81 13.65
C THR A 256 -0.90 -8.59 14.74
N ALA A 257 -0.06 -7.92 15.53
CA ALA A 257 0.53 -8.50 16.72
C ALA A 257 -0.60 -9.04 17.61
N SER A 258 -0.71 -10.36 17.67
CA SER A 258 -1.61 -11.00 18.61
C SER A 258 -1.25 -10.53 20.02
N PRO A 259 -2.22 -10.25 20.89
CA PRO A 259 -1.93 -10.18 22.31
C PRO A 259 -1.18 -11.45 22.68
N PRO A 260 -0.22 -11.42 23.63
CA PRO A 260 0.44 -12.63 24.09
C PRO A 260 -0.63 -13.68 24.33
N PRO A 261 -0.41 -14.95 23.91
CA PRO A 261 -1.45 -15.96 24.00
C PRO A 261 -2.02 -15.94 25.40
N ALA A 262 -3.33 -15.72 25.48
CA ALA A 262 -4.05 -15.94 26.73
C ALA A 262 -3.73 -17.38 27.17
N PRO A 263 -3.56 -17.64 28.46
CA PRO A 263 -3.24 -18.98 28.92
C PRO A 263 -4.24 -19.98 28.29
N PRO A 264 -3.83 -21.21 27.96
CA PRO A 264 -4.60 -22.12 27.11
C PRO A 264 -5.86 -22.59 27.81
N THR A 265 -6.94 -21.83 27.68
CA THR A 265 -8.27 -22.23 28.13
C THR A 265 -9.35 -21.42 27.40
N ALA A 266 -9.53 -21.71 26.13
CA ALA A 266 -10.84 -21.64 25.46
C ALA A 266 -10.72 -22.44 24.16
N ALA A 267 -11.52 -23.46 23.99
CA ALA A 267 -11.69 -24.14 22.71
C ALA A 267 -11.99 -23.07 21.64
N VAL A 268 -11.19 -23.08 20.56
CA VAL A 268 -11.40 -22.14 19.45
C VAL A 268 -12.85 -22.31 18.98
N ASP A 269 -13.67 -21.26 19.11
CA ASP A 269 -15.05 -21.31 18.63
C ASP A 269 -15.04 -21.66 17.13
N PRO A 270 -15.57 -22.84 16.76
CA PRO A 270 -15.52 -23.31 15.37
C PRO A 270 -16.28 -22.40 14.41
N VAL A 271 -17.26 -21.62 14.91
CA VAL A 271 -18.02 -20.65 14.13
C VAL A 271 -17.14 -19.43 13.78
N ALA A 272 -16.45 -18.90 14.79
CA ALA A 272 -15.54 -17.76 14.58
C ALA A 272 -14.36 -18.13 13.63
N ALA A 273 -13.78 -19.33 13.83
CA ALA A 273 -12.74 -19.85 12.94
C ALA A 273 -13.25 -20.04 11.50
N GLY A 274 -14.44 -20.61 11.33
CA GLY A 274 -15.08 -20.80 10.03
C GLY A 274 -15.40 -19.47 9.32
N ARG A 275 -15.80 -18.44 10.07
CA ARG A 275 -16.00 -17.08 9.55
C ARG A 275 -14.70 -16.50 9.01
N GLY A 276 -13.59 -16.66 9.72
CA GLY A 276 -12.26 -16.21 9.27
C GLY A 276 -11.89 -16.84 7.93
N ILE A 277 -11.97 -18.17 7.83
CA ILE A 277 -11.68 -18.93 6.61
C ILE A 277 -12.60 -18.49 5.46
N PHE A 278 -13.90 -18.34 5.72
CA PHE A 278 -14.88 -17.87 4.74
C PHE A 278 -14.52 -16.47 4.20
N ASN A 279 -14.22 -15.53 5.09
CA ASN A 279 -13.91 -14.17 4.72
C ASN A 279 -12.58 -14.07 3.95
N GLN A 280 -11.64 -14.97 4.22
CA GLN A 280 -10.36 -15.03 3.51
C GLN A 280 -10.52 -15.58 2.08
N HIS A 281 -11.29 -16.66 1.90
CA HIS A 281 -11.29 -17.43 0.66
C HIS A 281 -12.57 -17.28 -0.19
N CYS A 282 -13.72 -16.99 0.43
CA CYS A 282 -15.02 -17.04 -0.22
C CYS A 282 -15.66 -15.66 -0.43
N SER A 283 -15.28 -14.67 0.38
CA SER A 283 -15.93 -13.35 0.40
C SER A 283 -15.80 -12.56 -0.90
N HIS A 284 -14.80 -12.86 -1.74
CA HIS A 284 -14.63 -12.24 -3.07
C HIS A 284 -15.85 -12.37 -3.96
N CYS A 285 -16.52 -13.56 -3.90
CA CYS A 285 -17.69 -13.84 -4.71
C CYS A 285 -19.00 -13.80 -3.92
N HIS A 286 -18.93 -14.11 -2.62
CA HIS A 286 -20.10 -14.25 -1.75
C HIS A 286 -20.28 -13.11 -0.76
N SER A 287 -19.42 -12.09 -0.83
CA SER A 287 -19.34 -10.93 0.09
C SER A 287 -19.00 -11.32 1.54
N PRO A 288 -18.43 -10.40 2.33
CA PRO A 288 -18.08 -10.66 3.72
C PRO A 288 -19.28 -11.16 4.54
N ASN A 289 -19.00 -12.10 5.45
CA ASN A 289 -20.01 -12.70 6.35
C ASN A 289 -21.18 -13.37 5.61
N ALA A 290 -20.96 -13.87 4.39
CA ALA A 290 -21.93 -14.56 3.56
C ALA A 290 -23.15 -13.71 3.13
N HIS A 291 -23.09 -12.39 3.33
CA HIS A 291 -24.17 -11.44 3.05
C HIS A 291 -23.93 -10.74 1.72
N SER A 292 -24.52 -11.23 0.64
CA SER A 292 -24.49 -10.58 -0.66
C SER A 292 -25.80 -9.85 -0.99
N PRO A 293 -25.74 -8.63 -1.55
CA PRO A 293 -26.95 -7.96 -2.09
C PRO A 293 -27.55 -8.72 -3.27
N GLU A 294 -26.77 -9.57 -3.93
CA GLU A 294 -27.25 -10.44 -5.01
C GLU A 294 -27.83 -11.73 -4.39
N PRO A 295 -29.16 -11.99 -4.52
CA PRO A 295 -29.81 -13.12 -3.86
C PRO A 295 -29.21 -14.48 -4.21
N THR A 296 -28.64 -14.65 -5.42
CA THR A 296 -28.04 -15.91 -5.88
C THR A 296 -26.70 -16.19 -5.20
N ARG A 297 -25.99 -15.14 -4.75
CA ARG A 297 -24.71 -15.20 -4.06
C ARG A 297 -24.81 -15.09 -2.55
N ASP A 298 -25.98 -14.74 -1.99
CA ASP A 298 -26.23 -14.67 -0.56
C ASP A 298 -26.34 -16.10 0.03
N LEU A 299 -25.28 -16.53 0.72
CA LEU A 299 -25.21 -17.87 1.28
C LEU A 299 -25.97 -18.02 2.62
N ARG A 300 -26.50 -16.95 3.18
CA ARG A 300 -27.43 -17.03 4.35
C ARG A 300 -28.77 -17.63 3.96
N ARG A 301 -29.04 -17.82 2.69
CA ARG A 301 -30.27 -18.39 2.15
C ARG A 301 -30.13 -19.86 1.71
N LEU A 302 -29.05 -20.53 2.13
CA LEU A 302 -28.83 -21.93 1.70
C LEU A 302 -29.89 -22.88 2.25
N ARG A 303 -30.28 -22.71 3.52
CA ARG A 303 -31.33 -23.53 4.14
C ARG A 303 -32.69 -23.33 3.45
N LEU A 304 -33.02 -22.09 3.10
CA LEU A 304 -34.24 -21.78 2.33
C LEU A 304 -34.24 -22.42 0.95
N ARG A 305 -33.06 -22.55 0.31
CA ARG A 305 -32.94 -23.12 -1.04
C ARG A 305 -32.91 -24.64 -1.07
N TYR A 306 -32.27 -25.25 -0.09
CA TYR A 306 -31.90 -26.68 -0.16
C TYR A 306 -32.50 -27.49 0.99
N GLY A 307 -33.14 -26.86 1.97
CA GLY A 307 -33.75 -27.54 3.13
C GLY A 307 -32.73 -28.45 3.84
N ASP A 308 -33.12 -29.67 4.12
CA ASP A 308 -32.27 -30.68 4.77
C ASP A 308 -31.05 -31.12 3.94
N ARG A 309 -31.05 -30.81 2.64
CA ARG A 309 -29.93 -31.11 1.75
C ARG A 309 -28.82 -30.04 1.80
N MET A 310 -28.98 -29.00 2.60
CA MET A 310 -28.02 -27.89 2.64
C MET A 310 -26.58 -28.38 2.85
N THR A 311 -26.35 -29.26 3.82
CA THR A 311 -25.02 -29.78 4.16
C THR A 311 -24.43 -30.58 3.00
N THR A 312 -25.19 -31.49 2.39
CA THR A 312 -24.74 -32.29 1.26
C THR A 312 -24.36 -31.42 0.08
N VAL A 313 -25.26 -30.48 -0.31
CA VAL A 313 -25.02 -29.55 -1.42
C VAL A 313 -23.82 -28.64 -1.14
N PHE A 314 -23.59 -28.25 0.11
CA PHE A 314 -22.41 -27.48 0.49
C PHE A 314 -21.12 -28.26 0.22
N TYR A 315 -21.00 -29.48 0.76
CA TYR A 315 -19.80 -30.31 0.56
C TYR A 315 -19.55 -30.61 -0.91
N GLU A 316 -20.55 -31.04 -1.67
CA GLU A 316 -20.44 -31.27 -3.10
C GLU A 316 -19.94 -30.02 -3.84
N THR A 317 -20.55 -28.85 -3.54
CA THR A 317 -20.21 -27.59 -4.20
C THR A 317 -18.81 -27.11 -3.86
N ILE A 318 -18.37 -27.22 -2.60
CA ILE A 318 -17.04 -26.72 -2.21
C ILE A 318 -15.93 -27.67 -2.68
N THR A 319 -16.21 -28.98 -2.71
CA THR A 319 -15.25 -30.00 -3.13
C THR A 319 -15.04 -29.98 -4.64
N GLU A 320 -16.12 -29.95 -5.42
CA GLU A 320 -16.08 -30.08 -6.89
C GLU A 320 -16.07 -28.74 -7.62
N GLY A 321 -16.49 -27.67 -6.92
CA GLY A 321 -16.67 -26.35 -7.52
C GLY A 321 -17.91 -26.27 -8.41
N ARG A 322 -18.08 -25.12 -9.04
CA ARG A 322 -19.05 -24.85 -10.12
C ARG A 322 -18.37 -24.02 -11.19
N SER A 323 -17.40 -24.63 -11.88
CA SER A 323 -16.51 -23.94 -12.83
C SER A 323 -17.27 -23.17 -13.90
N ALA A 324 -18.40 -23.71 -14.39
CA ALA A 324 -19.28 -23.01 -15.33
C ALA A 324 -19.92 -21.72 -14.76
N LYS A 325 -19.91 -21.54 -13.43
CA LYS A 325 -20.40 -20.34 -12.71
C LYS A 325 -19.28 -19.56 -12.05
N GLY A 326 -18.01 -19.87 -12.37
CA GLY A 326 -16.83 -19.19 -11.85
C GLY A 326 -16.41 -19.58 -10.44
N MET A 327 -16.96 -20.67 -9.85
CA MET A 327 -16.55 -21.17 -8.53
C MET A 327 -15.57 -22.33 -8.68
N PRO A 328 -14.30 -22.18 -8.25
CA PRO A 328 -13.31 -23.26 -8.33
C PRO A 328 -13.57 -24.36 -7.28
N PRO A 329 -13.02 -25.58 -7.46
CA PRO A 329 -12.97 -26.58 -6.40
C PRO A 329 -11.98 -26.15 -5.31
N TRP A 330 -12.30 -26.44 -4.05
CA TRP A 330 -11.52 -25.98 -2.89
C TRP A 330 -10.83 -27.12 -2.13
N LYS A 331 -11.09 -28.38 -2.45
CA LYS A 331 -10.56 -29.55 -1.75
C LYS A 331 -9.02 -29.64 -1.72
N GLU A 332 -8.34 -29.03 -2.70
CA GLU A 332 -6.87 -29.01 -2.75
C GLU A 332 -6.26 -27.80 -2.02
N ILE A 333 -7.10 -26.83 -1.64
CA ILE A 333 -6.70 -25.57 -1.00
C ILE A 333 -7.06 -25.58 0.49
N LEU A 334 -8.22 -26.10 0.84
CA LEU A 334 -8.74 -26.17 2.21
C LEU A 334 -8.71 -27.60 2.73
N LYS A 335 -8.31 -27.79 3.97
CA LYS A 335 -8.38 -29.09 4.68
C LYS A 335 -9.84 -29.38 5.06
N ASP A 336 -10.16 -30.65 5.25
CA ASP A 336 -11.51 -31.08 5.65
C ASP A 336 -12.02 -30.39 6.91
N ASP A 337 -11.13 -30.19 7.92
CA ASP A 337 -11.45 -29.44 9.13
C ASP A 337 -11.81 -27.99 8.86
N ASP A 338 -11.14 -27.33 7.90
CA ASP A 338 -11.42 -25.95 7.54
C ASP A 338 -12.76 -25.84 6.81
N ILE A 339 -13.05 -26.79 5.93
CA ILE A 339 -14.34 -26.92 5.26
C ILE A 339 -15.47 -27.12 6.27
N ALA A 340 -15.26 -27.98 7.27
CA ALA A 340 -16.23 -28.22 8.33
C ALA A 340 -16.49 -26.98 9.18
N ARG A 341 -15.44 -26.20 9.49
CA ARG A 341 -15.59 -24.89 10.20
C ARG A 341 -16.35 -23.88 9.38
N VAL A 342 -16.08 -23.78 8.06
CA VAL A 342 -16.85 -22.90 7.16
C VAL A 342 -18.33 -23.30 7.13
N LEU A 343 -18.66 -24.59 7.14
CA LEU A 343 -20.03 -25.05 7.24
C LEU A 343 -20.68 -24.58 8.56
N LYS A 344 -19.99 -24.75 9.70
CA LYS A 344 -20.49 -24.28 11.01
C LYS A 344 -20.80 -22.80 11.02
N PHE A 345 -19.94 -21.99 10.43
CA PHE A 345 -20.20 -20.56 10.24
C PHE A 345 -21.45 -20.33 9.38
N LEU A 346 -21.53 -20.98 8.22
CA LEU A 346 -22.69 -20.82 7.32
C LEU A 346 -24.00 -21.26 7.99
N GLU A 347 -23.99 -22.34 8.76
CA GLU A 347 -25.15 -22.80 9.56
C GLU A 347 -25.60 -21.73 10.58
N SER A 348 -24.64 -21.03 11.20
CA SER A 348 -24.93 -20.01 12.22
C SER A 348 -25.55 -18.73 11.66
N VAL A 349 -25.38 -18.46 10.38
CA VAL A 349 -25.85 -17.21 9.73
C VAL A 349 -27.06 -17.43 8.81
N GLN A 350 -27.66 -18.61 8.78
CA GLN A 350 -28.83 -18.87 7.93
C GLN A 350 -29.99 -17.97 8.31
N SER A 351 -30.64 -17.37 7.30
CA SER A 351 -31.88 -16.62 7.48
C SER A 351 -33.01 -17.59 7.86
N SER A 352 -33.81 -17.20 8.82
CA SER A 352 -35.07 -17.89 9.14
C SER A 352 -36.04 -17.81 7.96
N PRO A 353 -36.95 -18.78 7.81
CA PRO A 353 -38.00 -18.78 6.77
C PRO A 353 -38.87 -17.54 6.80
#